data_402f23b0cb263dfce233a598fd88b658
#
_entry.id   402f23b0cb263dfce233a598fd88b658
#
_cell.length_a   1.000
_cell.length_b   1.000
_cell.length_c   1.000
_cell.angle_alpha   90.00
_cell.angle_beta   90.00
_cell.angle_gamma   90.00
#
_symmetry.space_group_name_H-M   'P 1'
#
loop_
_entity.id
_entity.type
_entity.pdbx_description
1 polymer ?
#
loop_
_entity_poly.entity_id
_entity_poly.type
_entity_poly.pdbx_seq_one_letter_code
_entity_poly.pdbx_strand_id
1 'polypeptide(L)'
;MLPAVDHLVATLLVPLALFIVFSGLDDLVIDAAMVYEWWKRRKEVRVPSITVPPEKRIAVLVPLWKESRVIGGMIRHNISAIRYGSCDFFIGAYPNDPATLAAIRELEDCFSNVHLAMCPHGGPTSKADCLNWIYQRVLLYEEERGARFDIFVTHDAEDLIHPDALAGLNCWCAEYGMVQVPVLPLATPPRDIVHGIYCDEFAEFQSRDIPARQILGSFLPSNGVGTGFTRAALDRLSESSGRIFEPECLTEDYENGLRLHRLGFRQKFLRLAGERHPVATREYFPRTHRAAIRQRSRWITGICLQSQERNGWHGRVRDVYWLWRDRKGLVTNPVSVLANACFLWGVFSWVAAHLSGGAWELGRSAPHPVLLPAVALLALYRVAIRMRCTSRYYGWRFAWLAPIRAICANYINAVATFSALWRYGRARLRGEPLVWLKTEHAYPSRLALLAHKRRVSEILLGSGCLEEVEVANALAVCGNSEERLGDFLVRTGLLSEETWCKVLSLQQGLPAIHIAPREVERRAVRTLPRAVAGELHVLPFRLVDGALLVATPRAPGEEVSAALQQFTRLRVVFHLTTATNFRQLEHAFGPADDSR
;
A
#
# COMPACT_ATOMS: atom_id res chain seq x y z
N MET A 1 -27.90 -18.86 -37.45
CA MET A 1 -27.26 -17.92 -36.48
C MET A 1 -25.72 -18.05 -36.44
N LEU A 2 -25.16 -19.25 -36.31
CA LEU A 2 -23.70 -19.44 -36.25
C LEU A 2 -22.95 -18.82 -37.45
N PRO A 3 -23.34 -19.03 -38.73
CA PRO A 3 -22.62 -18.46 -39.88
C PRO A 3 -22.61 -16.91 -39.91
N ALA A 4 -23.68 -16.27 -39.44
CA ALA A 4 -23.75 -14.81 -39.41
C ALA A 4 -22.81 -14.21 -38.36
N VAL A 5 -22.66 -14.88 -37.20
CA VAL A 5 -21.71 -14.45 -36.15
C VAL A 5 -20.26 -14.72 -36.58
N ASP A 6 -19.99 -15.86 -37.24
CA ASP A 6 -18.67 -16.16 -37.81
C ASP A 6 -18.23 -15.12 -38.83
N HIS A 7 -19.15 -14.68 -39.70
CA HIS A 7 -18.87 -13.62 -40.67
C HIS A 7 -18.58 -12.26 -39.99
N LEU A 8 -19.37 -11.90 -38.97
CA LEU A 8 -19.13 -10.68 -38.18
C LEU A 8 -17.74 -10.73 -37.50
N VAL A 9 -17.43 -11.84 -36.83
CA VAL A 9 -16.15 -12.03 -36.17
C VAL A 9 -15.01 -12.00 -37.18
N ALA A 10 -15.10 -12.67 -38.31
CA ALA A 10 -14.11 -12.65 -39.40
C ALA A 10 -13.83 -11.22 -39.88
N THR A 11 -14.88 -10.40 -40.02
CA THR A 11 -14.74 -8.99 -40.42
C THR A 11 -14.00 -8.15 -39.38
N LEU A 12 -14.24 -8.43 -38.09
CA LEU A 12 -13.57 -7.71 -36.96
C LEU A 12 -12.14 -8.15 -36.72
N LEU A 13 -11.76 -9.37 -37.12
CA LEU A 13 -10.44 -9.94 -36.80
C LEU A 13 -9.26 -9.08 -37.34
N VAL A 14 -9.37 -8.57 -38.58
CA VAL A 14 -8.28 -7.79 -39.19
C VAL A 14 -8.05 -6.45 -38.48
N PRO A 15 -9.05 -5.58 -38.32
CA PRO A 15 -8.83 -4.29 -37.63
C PRO A 15 -8.42 -4.48 -36.18
N LEU A 16 -8.96 -5.48 -35.46
CA LEU A 16 -8.54 -5.81 -34.10
C LEU A 16 -7.08 -6.29 -34.06
N ALA A 17 -6.69 -7.18 -34.96
CA ALA A 17 -5.35 -7.71 -35.02
C ALA A 17 -4.32 -6.62 -35.32
N LEU A 18 -4.60 -5.74 -36.30
CA LEU A 18 -3.74 -4.58 -36.60
C LEU A 18 -3.60 -3.65 -35.39
N PHE A 19 -4.71 -3.37 -34.71
CA PHE A 19 -4.68 -2.55 -33.51
C PHE A 19 -3.85 -3.19 -32.38
N ILE A 20 -4.00 -4.50 -32.14
CA ILE A 20 -3.24 -5.24 -31.12
C ILE A 20 -1.74 -5.24 -31.46
N VAL A 21 -1.38 -5.49 -32.72
CA VAL A 21 0.01 -5.45 -33.16
C VAL A 21 0.61 -4.06 -32.94
N PHE A 22 -0.08 -3.00 -33.37
CA PHE A 22 0.39 -1.63 -33.18
C PHE A 22 0.53 -1.27 -31.70
N SER A 23 -0.46 -1.61 -30.88
CA SER A 23 -0.40 -1.40 -29.42
C SER A 23 0.68 -2.25 -28.74
N GLY A 24 0.97 -3.45 -29.29
CA GLY A 24 2.03 -4.33 -28.77
C GLY A 24 3.45 -3.87 -29.10
N LEU A 25 3.65 -3.18 -30.20
CA LEU A 25 4.96 -2.60 -30.55
C LEU A 25 5.44 -1.60 -29.48
N ASP A 26 4.53 -0.84 -28.90
CA ASP A 26 4.79 0.06 -27.78
C ASP A 26 5.38 -0.67 -26.55
N ASP A 27 4.89 -1.87 -26.28
CA ASP A 27 5.40 -2.68 -25.17
C ASP A 27 6.83 -3.20 -25.43
N LEU A 28 7.17 -3.48 -26.70
CA LEU A 28 8.53 -3.86 -27.08
C LEU A 28 9.53 -2.73 -26.88
N VAL A 29 9.11 -1.46 -27.07
CA VAL A 29 9.96 -0.29 -26.76
C VAL A 29 10.33 -0.24 -25.29
N ILE A 30 9.36 -0.52 -24.40
CA ILE A 30 9.61 -0.59 -22.96
C ILE A 30 10.62 -1.69 -22.63
N ASP A 31 10.44 -2.88 -23.21
CA ASP A 31 11.32 -4.02 -22.96
C ASP A 31 12.73 -3.77 -23.51
N ALA A 32 12.85 -3.13 -24.68
CA ALA A 32 14.12 -2.72 -25.26
C ALA A 32 14.86 -1.72 -24.34
N ALA A 33 14.14 -0.73 -23.78
CA ALA A 33 14.72 0.21 -22.83
C ALA A 33 15.23 -0.50 -21.56
N MET A 34 14.47 -1.49 -21.03
CA MET A 34 14.89 -2.29 -19.88
C MET A 34 16.10 -3.15 -20.17
N VAL A 35 16.16 -3.80 -21.35
CA VAL A 35 17.31 -4.62 -21.78
C VAL A 35 18.55 -3.75 -21.97
N TYR A 36 18.41 -2.58 -22.62
CA TYR A 36 19.51 -1.63 -22.80
C TYR A 36 20.10 -1.19 -21.46
N GLU A 37 19.27 -0.81 -20.51
CA GLU A 37 19.71 -0.42 -19.18
C GLU A 37 20.40 -1.56 -18.42
N TRP A 38 19.86 -2.80 -18.51
CA TRP A 38 20.48 -3.96 -17.93
C TRP A 38 21.87 -4.24 -18.52
N TRP A 39 22.03 -4.10 -19.84
CA TRP A 39 23.31 -4.27 -20.51
C TRP A 39 24.32 -3.18 -20.11
N LYS A 40 23.88 -1.92 -20.03
CA LYS A 40 24.69 -0.78 -19.58
C LYS A 40 25.22 -1.02 -18.16
N ARG A 41 24.35 -1.41 -17.23
CA ARG A 41 24.72 -1.67 -15.83
C ARG A 41 25.68 -2.84 -15.63
N ARG A 42 25.68 -3.82 -16.53
CA ARG A 42 26.67 -4.90 -16.49
C ARG A 42 28.10 -4.44 -16.73
N LYS A 43 28.25 -3.34 -17.45
CA LYS A 43 29.55 -2.75 -17.77
C LYS A 43 30.04 -1.75 -16.71
N GLU A 44 29.15 -1.24 -15.88
CA GLU A 44 29.50 -0.33 -14.78
C GLU A 44 30.02 -1.14 -13.59
N VAL A 45 31.29 -0.92 -13.22
CA VAL A 45 31.86 -1.47 -11.98
C VAL A 45 31.11 -0.84 -10.82
N ARG A 46 30.42 -1.66 -10.01
CA ARG A 46 29.77 -1.20 -8.79
C ARG A 46 30.84 -0.73 -7.82
N VAL A 47 30.94 0.56 -7.63
CA VAL A 47 31.62 1.13 -6.45
C VAL A 47 30.56 1.27 -5.36
N PRO A 48 30.55 0.45 -4.33
CA PRO A 48 29.61 0.58 -3.24
C PRO A 48 30.23 1.48 -2.16
N SER A 49 30.08 2.78 -2.28
CA SER A 49 30.21 3.67 -1.13
C SER A 49 29.02 4.60 -1.08
N ILE A 50 27.88 4.06 -0.66
CA ILE A 50 26.79 4.91 -0.19
C ILE A 50 27.19 5.29 1.24
N THR A 51 27.83 6.43 1.40
CA THR A 51 27.84 7.13 2.69
C THR A 51 26.38 7.43 2.99
N VAL A 52 25.82 6.76 4.00
CA VAL A 52 24.44 7.03 4.45
C VAL A 52 24.42 8.48 4.93
N PRO A 53 23.66 9.38 4.30
CA PRO A 53 23.62 10.77 4.73
C PRO A 53 23.00 10.85 6.14
N PRO A 54 23.34 11.88 6.93
CA PRO A 54 22.71 12.07 8.23
C PRO A 54 21.17 12.10 8.08
N GLU A 55 20.48 11.57 9.07
CA GLU A 55 19.03 11.51 9.09
C GLU A 55 18.43 12.92 9.08
N LYS A 56 17.67 13.22 8.01
CA LYS A 56 16.85 14.43 7.92
C LYS A 56 15.51 14.18 8.58
N ARG A 57 14.89 15.24 9.09
CA ARG A 57 13.59 15.12 9.71
C ARG A 57 12.48 14.92 8.65
N ILE A 58 11.69 13.87 8.83
CA ILE A 58 10.63 13.46 7.89
C ILE A 58 9.26 13.65 8.53
N ALA A 59 8.34 14.35 7.83
CA ALA A 59 6.91 14.42 8.16
C ALA A 59 6.14 13.43 7.30
N VAL A 60 5.47 12.46 7.93
CA VAL A 60 4.58 11.50 7.25
C VAL A 60 3.15 12.04 7.32
N LEU A 61 2.54 12.30 6.16
CA LEU A 61 1.22 12.92 6.03
C LEU A 61 0.17 11.84 5.75
N VAL A 62 -0.84 11.71 6.63
CA VAL A 62 -1.87 10.68 6.54
C VAL A 62 -3.26 11.32 6.58
N PRO A 63 -3.95 11.50 5.44
CA PRO A 63 -5.29 12.07 5.38
C PRO A 63 -6.36 11.02 5.68
N LEU A 64 -7.32 11.33 6.57
CA LEU A 64 -8.35 10.39 7.00
C LEU A 64 -9.78 10.93 6.81
N TRP A 65 -10.70 10.03 6.47
CA TRP A 65 -12.13 10.22 6.57
C TRP A 65 -12.82 8.91 6.94
N LYS A 66 -13.39 8.84 8.17
CA LYS A 66 -14.07 7.65 8.72
C LYS A 66 -13.17 6.40 8.73
N GLU A 67 -11.93 6.54 9.26
CA GLU A 67 -10.92 5.47 9.33
C GLU A 67 -10.58 5.05 10.78
N SER A 68 -11.47 5.29 11.74
CA SER A 68 -11.27 4.95 13.16
C SER A 68 -10.89 3.48 13.41
N ARG A 69 -11.32 2.56 12.54
CA ARG A 69 -11.04 1.12 12.66
C ARG A 69 -9.67 0.71 12.13
N VAL A 70 -9.05 1.55 11.30
CA VAL A 70 -7.85 1.22 10.54
C VAL A 70 -6.63 1.93 11.10
N ILE A 71 -6.76 3.24 11.40
CA ILE A 71 -5.62 4.11 11.73
C ILE A 71 -4.82 3.64 12.95
N GLY A 72 -5.47 3.12 13.99
CA GLY A 72 -4.79 2.62 15.19
C GLY A 72 -3.83 1.47 14.88
N GLY A 73 -4.25 0.53 14.03
CA GLY A 73 -3.41 -0.58 13.56
C GLY A 73 -2.25 -0.12 12.69
N MET A 74 -2.53 0.79 11.73
CA MET A 74 -1.55 1.34 10.80
C MET A 74 -0.42 2.05 11.55
N ILE A 75 -0.73 2.98 12.43
CA ILE A 75 0.29 3.76 13.16
C ILE A 75 1.13 2.87 14.08
N ARG A 76 0.50 2.01 14.89
CA ARG A 76 1.22 1.11 15.80
C ARG A 76 2.14 0.16 15.03
N HIS A 77 1.70 -0.38 13.90
CA HIS A 77 2.53 -1.25 13.07
C HIS A 77 3.72 -0.47 12.49
N ASN A 78 3.47 0.67 11.85
CA ASN A 78 4.51 1.40 11.14
C ASN A 78 5.55 2.00 12.11
N ILE A 79 5.13 2.54 13.26
CA ILE A 79 6.08 2.98 14.30
C ILE A 79 6.97 1.82 14.76
N SER A 80 6.41 0.62 14.91
CA SER A 80 7.18 -0.57 15.30
C SER A 80 8.09 -1.11 14.20
N ALA A 81 7.74 -0.90 12.93
CA ALA A 81 8.44 -1.48 11.78
C ALA A 81 9.54 -0.58 11.22
N ILE A 82 9.34 0.74 11.21
CA ILE A 82 10.24 1.71 10.59
C ILE A 82 11.58 1.76 11.34
N ARG A 83 12.69 1.67 10.56
CA ARG A 83 14.07 1.78 11.07
C ARG A 83 14.64 3.18 10.82
N TYR A 84 13.88 4.21 11.15
CA TYR A 84 14.26 5.60 10.96
C TYR A 84 13.79 6.41 12.16
N GLY A 85 14.74 7.05 12.85
CA GLY A 85 14.47 7.71 14.14
C GLY A 85 13.82 9.08 14.02
N SER A 86 14.15 9.83 12.97
CA SER A 86 13.74 11.23 12.80
C SER A 86 12.47 11.36 11.95
N CYS A 87 11.36 10.74 12.39
CA CYS A 87 10.08 10.84 11.68
C CYS A 87 8.90 11.11 12.60
N ASP A 88 8.01 12.00 12.18
CA ASP A 88 6.77 12.36 12.83
C ASP A 88 5.57 12.09 11.90
N PHE A 89 4.46 11.60 12.47
CA PHE A 89 3.22 11.34 11.75
C PHE A 89 2.22 12.47 11.98
N PHE A 90 1.79 13.13 10.92
CA PHE A 90 0.74 14.15 10.94
C PHE A 90 -0.53 13.58 10.32
N ILE A 91 -1.56 13.40 11.13
CA ILE A 91 -2.76 12.67 10.77
C ILE A 91 -3.92 13.66 10.63
N GLY A 92 -4.41 13.82 9.40
CA GLY A 92 -5.52 14.71 9.07
C GLY A 92 -6.87 14.07 9.35
N ALA A 93 -7.75 14.82 10.04
CA ALA A 93 -9.12 14.39 10.28
C ALA A 93 -10.08 15.60 10.33
N TYR A 94 -11.38 15.33 10.29
CA TYR A 94 -12.43 16.33 10.21
C TYR A 94 -13.21 16.46 11.52
N PRO A 95 -13.67 17.67 11.89
CA PRO A 95 -14.40 17.91 13.15
C PRO A 95 -15.73 17.12 13.25
N ASN A 96 -16.33 16.76 12.12
CA ASN A 96 -17.55 15.95 12.05
C ASN A 96 -17.30 14.44 11.96
N ASP A 97 -16.09 13.97 12.31
CA ASP A 97 -15.73 12.54 12.42
C ASP A 97 -15.18 12.23 13.83
N PRO A 98 -16.01 12.26 14.87
CA PRO A 98 -15.57 12.15 16.25
C PRO A 98 -14.91 10.79 16.56
N ALA A 99 -15.30 9.72 15.86
CA ALA A 99 -14.72 8.39 16.08
C ALA A 99 -13.26 8.33 15.61
N THR A 100 -12.94 8.92 14.46
CA THR A 100 -11.55 9.00 13.96
C THR A 100 -10.71 9.94 14.83
N LEU A 101 -11.28 11.09 15.26
CA LEU A 101 -10.60 12.01 16.17
C LEU A 101 -10.25 11.36 17.51
N ALA A 102 -11.17 10.58 18.10
CA ALA A 102 -10.90 9.85 19.34
C ALA A 102 -9.76 8.83 19.16
N ALA A 103 -9.75 8.10 18.04
CA ALA A 103 -8.67 7.15 17.75
C ALA A 103 -7.31 7.82 17.56
N ILE A 104 -7.25 9.02 16.96
CA ILE A 104 -6.00 9.76 16.80
C ILE A 104 -5.50 10.30 18.15
N ARG A 105 -6.38 10.84 18.99
CA ARG A 105 -6.00 11.32 20.33
C ARG A 105 -5.42 10.20 21.19
N GLU A 106 -6.02 9.00 21.15
CA GLU A 106 -5.43 7.82 21.81
C GLU A 106 -4.01 7.54 21.33
N LEU A 107 -3.73 7.75 20.04
CA LEU A 107 -2.39 7.56 19.48
C LEU A 107 -1.42 8.68 19.91
N GLU A 108 -1.86 9.94 19.98
CA GLU A 108 -1.06 11.06 20.50
C GLU A 108 -0.67 10.84 21.96
N ASP A 109 -1.58 10.29 22.78
CA ASP A 109 -1.28 9.95 24.17
C ASP A 109 -0.23 8.82 24.31
N CYS A 110 -0.17 7.92 23.30
CA CYS A 110 0.77 6.78 23.29
C CYS A 110 2.12 7.09 22.66
N PHE A 111 2.17 7.99 21.68
CA PHE A 111 3.34 8.23 20.81
C PHE A 111 3.61 9.72 20.64
N SER A 112 4.76 10.18 21.13
CA SER A 112 5.16 11.60 21.09
C SER A 112 5.43 12.14 19.68
N ASN A 113 5.58 11.27 18.69
CA ASN A 113 5.80 11.60 17.28
C ASN A 113 4.53 11.44 16.42
N VAL A 114 3.34 11.42 17.03
CA VAL A 114 2.04 11.41 16.35
C VAL A 114 1.32 12.71 16.66
N HIS A 115 0.80 13.39 15.64
CA HIS A 115 0.19 14.70 15.75
C HIS A 115 -1.12 14.78 14.96
N LEU A 116 -2.18 15.25 15.60
CA LEU A 116 -3.45 15.52 14.96
C LEU A 116 -3.37 16.82 14.12
N ALA A 117 -3.78 16.73 12.88
CA ALA A 117 -4.04 17.85 11.98
C ALA A 117 -5.56 17.96 11.74
N MET A 118 -6.26 18.74 12.55
CA MET A 118 -7.70 18.91 12.40
C MET A 118 -8.00 19.89 11.28
N CYS A 119 -8.78 19.43 10.26
CA CYS A 119 -9.29 20.33 9.23
C CYS A 119 -10.25 21.37 9.83
N PRO A 120 -10.25 22.63 9.34
CA PRO A 120 -11.08 23.70 9.94
C PRO A 120 -12.57 23.59 9.61
N HIS A 121 -12.93 22.73 8.67
CA HIS A 121 -14.32 22.53 8.20
C HIS A 121 -14.71 21.06 8.23
N GLY A 122 -16.03 20.80 8.13
CA GLY A 122 -16.56 19.45 8.09
C GLY A 122 -16.24 18.72 6.78
N GLY A 123 -16.00 17.42 6.89
CA GLY A 123 -15.82 16.51 5.75
C GLY A 123 -17.13 15.84 5.29
N PRO A 124 -17.07 15.06 4.19
CA PRO A 124 -15.88 14.83 3.41
C PRO A 124 -15.56 15.96 2.43
N THR A 125 -14.28 16.25 2.23
CA THR A 125 -13.80 17.05 1.09
C THR A 125 -13.01 16.15 0.13
N SER A 126 -11.85 16.58 -0.36
CA SER A 126 -10.95 15.71 -1.13
C SER A 126 -9.72 15.31 -0.31
N LYS A 127 -9.03 14.23 -0.72
CA LYS A 127 -7.73 13.84 -0.14
C LYS A 127 -6.73 14.99 -0.22
N ALA A 128 -6.69 15.67 -1.35
CA ALA A 128 -5.83 16.83 -1.60
C ALA A 128 -6.07 17.97 -0.61
N ASP A 129 -7.33 18.28 -0.32
CA ASP A 129 -7.69 19.32 0.64
C ASP A 129 -7.19 18.96 2.05
N CYS A 130 -7.46 17.75 2.51
CA CYS A 130 -6.95 17.26 3.79
C CYS A 130 -5.42 17.32 3.86
N LEU A 131 -4.69 16.89 2.81
CA LEU A 131 -3.24 16.96 2.73
C LEU A 131 -2.72 18.41 2.83
N ASN A 132 -3.40 19.39 2.21
CA ASN A 132 -3.03 20.79 2.35
C ASN A 132 -3.16 21.27 3.80
N TRP A 133 -4.21 20.88 4.52
CA TRP A 133 -4.38 21.23 5.93
C TRP A 133 -3.37 20.53 6.84
N ILE A 134 -3.02 19.27 6.55
CA ILE A 134 -1.93 18.58 7.25
C ILE A 134 -0.63 19.35 7.08
N TYR A 135 -0.31 19.79 5.86
CA TYR A 135 0.91 20.56 5.61
C TYR A 135 0.92 21.89 6.39
N GLN A 136 -0.19 22.61 6.46
CA GLN A 136 -0.30 23.81 7.31
C GLN A 136 -0.05 23.49 8.79
N ARG A 137 -0.57 22.37 9.30
CA ARG A 137 -0.31 21.93 10.67
C ARG A 137 1.17 21.62 10.91
N VAL A 138 1.85 21.03 9.91
CA VAL A 138 3.31 20.82 10.00
C VAL A 138 4.04 22.15 10.14
N LEU A 139 3.69 23.16 9.33
CA LEU A 139 4.33 24.48 9.43
C LEU A 139 4.10 25.13 10.79
N LEU A 140 2.89 25.07 11.33
CA LEU A 140 2.59 25.56 12.67
C LEU A 140 3.38 24.80 13.76
N TYR A 141 3.51 23.49 13.64
CA TYR A 141 4.30 22.68 14.56
C TYR A 141 5.79 23.06 14.53
N GLU A 142 6.33 23.39 13.36
CA GLU A 142 7.70 23.88 13.22
C GLU A 142 7.91 25.19 13.96
N GLU A 143 6.97 26.13 13.86
CA GLU A 143 6.99 27.41 14.59
C GLU A 143 6.89 27.19 16.10
N GLU A 144 5.96 26.32 16.55
CA GLU A 144 5.75 26.01 17.97
C GLU A 144 6.95 25.34 18.63
N ARG A 145 7.70 24.50 17.89
CA ARG A 145 8.76 23.65 18.43
C ARG A 145 10.16 24.08 18.03
N GLY A 146 10.32 25.09 17.17
CA GLY A 146 11.62 25.48 16.62
C GLY A 146 12.27 24.36 15.80
N ALA A 147 11.46 23.49 15.21
CA ALA A 147 11.88 22.32 14.45
C ALA A 147 11.66 22.57 12.95
N ARG A 148 12.35 21.82 12.10
CA ARG A 148 12.15 21.91 10.65
C ARG A 148 12.13 20.52 10.04
N PHE A 149 11.17 20.25 9.16
CA PHE A 149 11.10 19.05 8.35
C PHE A 149 11.70 19.31 6.96
N ASP A 150 12.51 18.38 6.49
CA ASP A 150 13.19 18.47 5.19
C ASP A 150 12.46 17.67 4.11
N ILE A 151 11.77 16.59 4.51
CA ILE A 151 11.12 15.63 3.63
C ILE A 151 9.69 15.40 4.11
N PHE A 152 8.76 15.36 3.18
CA PHE A 152 7.34 15.09 3.41
C PHE A 152 6.93 13.84 2.65
N VAL A 153 6.32 12.89 3.33
CA VAL A 153 5.94 11.60 2.74
C VAL A 153 4.44 11.39 2.87
N THR A 154 3.77 11.08 1.77
CA THR A 154 2.32 10.80 1.77
C THR A 154 2.07 9.31 1.95
N HIS A 155 1.09 8.98 2.81
CA HIS A 155 0.58 7.63 3.04
C HIS A 155 -0.92 7.63 3.26
N ASP A 156 -1.58 6.50 2.97
CA ASP A 156 -2.99 6.27 3.27
C ASP A 156 -3.16 5.49 4.59
N ALA A 157 -4.40 5.42 5.08
CA ALA A 157 -4.72 4.84 6.39
C ALA A 157 -4.37 3.34 6.53
N GLU A 158 -4.25 2.63 5.42
CA GLU A 158 -4.02 1.18 5.34
C GLU A 158 -2.61 0.77 4.97
N ASP A 159 -1.71 1.73 4.76
CA ASP A 159 -0.37 1.47 4.26
C ASP A 159 0.53 0.75 5.26
N LEU A 160 1.22 -0.27 4.78
CA LEU A 160 2.37 -0.86 5.44
C LEU A 160 3.65 -0.26 4.85
N ILE A 161 4.35 0.52 5.66
CA ILE A 161 5.60 1.16 5.27
C ILE A 161 6.74 0.17 5.48
N HIS A 162 7.56 -0.04 4.45
CA HIS A 162 8.73 -0.92 4.60
C HIS A 162 9.72 -0.32 5.61
N PRO A 163 10.35 -1.12 6.49
CA PRO A 163 11.28 -0.65 7.52
C PRO A 163 12.37 0.32 7.01
N ASP A 164 12.88 0.10 5.81
CA ASP A 164 13.95 0.89 5.21
C ASP A 164 13.46 1.95 4.20
N ALA A 165 12.15 2.15 4.07
CA ALA A 165 11.59 3.07 3.07
C ALA A 165 12.02 4.52 3.33
N LEU A 166 11.92 4.98 4.58
CA LEU A 166 12.28 6.35 4.95
C LEU A 166 13.79 6.60 4.82
N ALA A 167 14.63 5.62 5.14
CA ALA A 167 16.07 5.71 4.92
C ALA A 167 16.40 5.81 3.42
N GLY A 168 15.71 5.05 2.57
CA GLY A 168 15.81 5.17 1.13
C GLY A 168 15.38 6.54 0.60
N LEU A 169 14.28 7.11 1.12
CA LEU A 169 13.83 8.45 0.80
C LEU A 169 14.86 9.50 1.23
N ASN A 170 15.40 9.42 2.46
CA ASN A 170 16.42 10.32 2.96
C ASN A 170 17.66 10.35 2.06
N CYS A 171 18.12 9.18 1.63
CA CYS A 171 19.29 9.05 0.77
C CYS A 171 19.08 9.78 -0.58
N TRP A 172 17.93 9.57 -1.23
CA TRP A 172 17.71 10.09 -2.58
C TRP A 172 17.13 11.50 -2.62
N CYS A 173 16.44 11.97 -1.59
CA CYS A 173 15.96 13.35 -1.49
C CYS A 173 17.10 14.39 -1.34
N ALA A 174 18.36 13.96 -1.23
CA ALA A 174 19.51 14.85 -1.33
C ALA A 174 19.69 15.43 -2.76
N GLU A 175 19.31 14.65 -3.78
CA GLU A 175 19.51 15.02 -5.19
C GLU A 175 18.21 15.17 -5.98
N TYR A 176 17.10 14.64 -5.50
CA TYR A 176 15.82 14.56 -6.20
C TYR A 176 14.73 15.26 -5.40
N GLY A 177 13.95 16.12 -6.08
CA GLY A 177 12.83 16.83 -5.45
C GLY A 177 11.65 15.93 -5.11
N MET A 178 11.49 14.81 -5.82
CA MET A 178 10.48 13.80 -5.57
C MET A 178 11.08 12.40 -5.70
N VAL A 179 10.81 11.55 -4.72
CA VAL A 179 11.25 10.14 -4.70
C VAL A 179 10.04 9.24 -4.44
N GLN A 180 9.80 8.28 -5.34
CA GLN A 180 8.68 7.33 -5.23
C GLN A 180 9.18 5.97 -4.77
N VAL A 181 8.68 5.50 -3.64
CA VAL A 181 8.82 4.11 -3.19
C VAL A 181 7.84 3.24 -4.00
N PRO A 182 8.24 2.07 -4.50
CA PRO A 182 7.32 1.15 -5.17
C PRO A 182 6.10 0.80 -4.32
N VAL A 183 4.96 0.58 -4.98
CA VAL A 183 3.72 0.11 -4.34
C VAL A 183 3.42 -1.31 -4.82
N LEU A 184 3.27 -2.24 -3.90
CA LEU A 184 2.93 -3.63 -4.21
C LEU A 184 1.74 -4.09 -3.36
N PRO A 185 0.68 -4.65 -3.96
CA PRO A 185 -0.40 -5.24 -3.20
C PRO A 185 0.09 -6.31 -2.22
N LEU A 186 -0.56 -6.43 -1.07
CA LEU A 186 -0.33 -7.53 -0.14
C LEU A 186 -0.68 -8.87 -0.78
N ALA A 187 0.06 -9.92 -0.44
CA ALA A 187 -0.23 -11.26 -0.94
C ALA A 187 -1.60 -11.75 -0.42
N THR A 188 -2.39 -12.36 -1.31
CA THR A 188 -3.67 -12.98 -0.99
C THR A 188 -3.73 -14.40 -1.56
N PRO A 189 -4.67 -15.25 -1.11
CA PRO A 189 -4.86 -16.55 -1.73
C PRO A 189 -5.11 -16.42 -3.24
N PRO A 190 -4.58 -17.33 -4.09
CA PRO A 190 -4.74 -17.27 -5.55
C PRO A 190 -6.19 -17.21 -6.04
N ARG A 191 -7.16 -17.69 -5.23
CA ARG A 191 -8.60 -17.63 -5.50
C ARG A 191 -9.19 -16.21 -5.45
N ASP A 192 -8.50 -15.25 -4.85
CA ASP A 192 -8.92 -13.85 -4.81
C ASP A 192 -8.62 -13.16 -6.15
N ILE A 193 -9.40 -13.52 -7.18
CA ILE A 193 -9.16 -13.12 -8.58
C ILE A 193 -9.08 -11.61 -8.73
N VAL A 194 -10.02 -10.84 -8.14
CA VAL A 194 -10.06 -9.37 -8.31
C VAL A 194 -8.84 -8.70 -7.70
N HIS A 195 -8.47 -9.05 -6.47
CA HIS A 195 -7.25 -8.54 -5.85
C HIS A 195 -6.00 -9.04 -6.59
N GLY A 196 -6.01 -10.29 -7.07
CA GLY A 196 -4.92 -10.87 -7.85
C GLY A 196 -4.63 -10.11 -9.15
N ILE A 197 -5.63 -9.47 -9.76
CA ILE A 197 -5.43 -8.57 -10.91
C ILE A 197 -4.53 -7.40 -10.53
N TYR A 198 -4.74 -6.79 -9.37
CA TYR A 198 -3.86 -5.71 -8.90
C TYR A 198 -2.44 -6.22 -8.63
N CYS A 199 -2.30 -7.42 -8.04
CA CYS A 199 -0.98 -8.03 -7.85
C CYS A 199 -0.22 -8.19 -9.19
N ASP A 200 -0.89 -8.66 -10.24
CA ASP A 200 -0.29 -8.84 -11.57
C ASP A 200 0.09 -7.50 -12.21
N GLU A 201 -0.84 -6.55 -12.21
CA GLU A 201 -0.65 -5.25 -12.87
C GLU A 201 0.40 -4.40 -12.15
N PHE A 202 0.36 -4.32 -10.81
CA PHE A 202 1.36 -3.57 -10.04
C PHE A 202 2.74 -4.22 -10.10
N ALA A 203 2.83 -5.56 -10.07
CA ALA A 203 4.11 -6.24 -10.25
C ALA A 203 4.75 -5.90 -11.60
N GLU A 204 3.98 -5.85 -12.69
CA GLU A 204 4.45 -5.45 -14.02
C GLU A 204 4.77 -3.96 -14.05
N PHE A 205 3.84 -3.10 -13.63
CA PHE A 205 3.97 -1.64 -13.69
C PHE A 205 5.17 -1.12 -12.88
N GLN A 206 5.32 -1.57 -11.64
CA GLN A 206 6.36 -1.11 -10.72
C GLN A 206 7.75 -1.70 -11.06
N SER A 207 7.83 -2.86 -11.70
CA SER A 207 9.12 -3.48 -12.04
C SER A 207 9.58 -3.23 -13.47
N ARG A 208 8.70 -2.76 -14.35
CA ARG A 208 8.95 -2.62 -15.79
C ARG A 208 8.60 -1.22 -16.32
N ASP A 209 7.33 -0.80 -16.23
CA ASP A 209 6.87 0.44 -16.87
C ASP A 209 7.47 1.69 -16.21
N ILE A 210 7.41 1.83 -14.89
CA ILE A 210 7.97 2.98 -14.17
C ILE A 210 9.50 3.05 -14.29
N PRO A 211 10.27 1.96 -14.12
CA PRO A 211 11.70 1.98 -14.41
C PRO A 211 12.04 2.38 -15.85
N ALA A 212 11.31 1.86 -16.84
CA ALA A 212 11.51 2.26 -18.25
C ALA A 212 11.22 3.76 -18.46
N ARG A 213 10.16 4.28 -17.84
CA ARG A 213 9.80 5.70 -17.87
C ARG A 213 10.92 6.59 -17.32
N GLN A 214 11.52 6.18 -16.19
CA GLN A 214 12.69 6.87 -15.64
C GLN A 214 13.91 6.80 -16.56
N ILE A 215 14.21 5.64 -17.17
CA ILE A 215 15.31 5.44 -18.11
C ILE A 215 15.16 6.37 -19.31
N LEU A 216 13.97 6.45 -19.86
CA LEU A 216 13.63 7.31 -20.98
C LEU A 216 13.55 8.80 -20.60
N GLY A 217 13.68 9.13 -19.32
CA GLY A 217 13.83 10.50 -18.81
C GLY A 217 12.57 11.33 -18.87
N SER A 218 11.37 10.75 -18.72
CA SER A 218 10.10 11.46 -18.58
C SER A 218 9.72 11.63 -17.12
N PHE A 219 8.61 12.34 -16.88
CA PHE A 219 8.09 12.54 -15.52
C PHE A 219 7.68 11.22 -14.87
N LEU A 220 7.83 11.14 -13.55
CA LEU A 220 7.34 10.03 -12.76
C LEU A 220 6.01 10.42 -12.09
N PRO A 221 4.93 9.64 -12.27
CA PRO A 221 3.72 9.85 -11.48
C PRO A 221 4.00 9.53 -10.00
N SER A 222 3.46 10.34 -9.10
CA SER A 222 3.31 9.91 -7.71
C SER A 222 2.17 8.90 -7.63
N ASN A 223 2.32 7.90 -6.78
CA ASN A 223 1.28 6.90 -6.53
C ASN A 223 0.34 7.30 -5.37
N GLY A 224 0.53 8.51 -4.80
CA GLY A 224 -0.24 9.00 -3.66
C GLY A 224 0.16 8.40 -2.31
N VAL A 225 0.99 7.35 -2.32
CA VAL A 225 1.53 6.66 -1.15
C VAL A 225 3.00 6.32 -1.34
N GLY A 226 3.78 6.37 -0.28
CA GLY A 226 5.23 6.14 -0.34
C GLY A 226 5.96 7.16 -1.23
N THR A 227 5.41 8.35 -1.41
CA THR A 227 6.04 9.43 -2.17
C THR A 227 6.67 10.44 -1.24
N GLY A 228 7.99 10.58 -1.32
CA GLY A 228 8.74 11.59 -0.60
C GLY A 228 8.96 12.83 -1.47
N PHE A 229 8.63 13.99 -0.91
CA PHE A 229 8.85 15.31 -1.50
C PHE A 229 9.85 16.09 -0.64
N THR A 230 10.80 16.78 -1.25
CA THR A 230 11.62 17.74 -0.52
C THR A 230 10.82 19.00 -0.20
N ARG A 231 11.21 19.71 0.87
CA ARG A 231 10.63 21.01 1.18
C ARG A 231 10.63 21.95 -0.02
N ALA A 232 11.79 22.11 -0.67
CA ALA A 232 11.92 22.97 -1.84
C ALA A 232 10.93 22.61 -2.96
N ALA A 233 10.61 21.33 -3.14
CA ALA A 233 9.63 20.90 -4.14
C ALA A 233 8.21 21.31 -3.73
N LEU A 234 7.84 21.16 -2.46
CA LEU A 234 6.51 21.57 -1.97
C LEU A 234 6.34 23.09 -1.95
N ASP A 235 7.36 23.83 -1.51
CA ASP A 235 7.35 25.29 -1.53
C ASP A 235 7.14 25.79 -2.95
N ARG A 236 7.85 25.22 -3.92
CA ARG A 236 7.71 25.59 -5.34
C ARG A 236 6.35 25.22 -5.94
N LEU A 237 5.75 24.10 -5.53
CA LEU A 237 4.36 23.77 -5.91
C LEU A 237 3.39 24.79 -5.34
N SER A 238 3.55 25.19 -4.08
CA SER A 238 2.72 26.19 -3.42
C SER A 238 2.84 27.56 -4.09
N GLU A 239 4.07 28.01 -4.40
CA GLU A 239 4.29 29.27 -5.10
C GLU A 239 3.67 29.29 -6.50
N SER A 240 3.69 28.16 -7.22
CA SER A 240 3.22 28.08 -8.61
C SER A 240 1.71 28.17 -8.77
N SER A 241 0.92 27.74 -7.76
CA SER A 241 -0.55 27.65 -7.85
C SER A 241 -1.28 28.04 -6.56
N GLY A 242 -0.57 28.53 -5.54
CA GLY A 242 -1.13 28.85 -4.23
C GLY A 242 -1.48 27.62 -3.38
N ARG A 243 -1.28 26.40 -3.89
CA ARG A 243 -1.60 25.12 -3.23
C ARG A 243 -0.63 24.03 -3.65
N ILE A 244 -0.35 23.10 -2.73
CA ILE A 244 0.49 21.93 -3.03
C ILE A 244 -0.31 20.88 -3.77
N PHE A 245 -1.45 20.48 -3.20
CA PHE A 245 -2.35 19.48 -3.76
C PHE A 245 -3.61 20.14 -4.28
N GLU A 246 -4.03 19.82 -5.50
CA GLU A 246 -5.20 20.41 -6.15
C GLU A 246 -6.49 19.71 -5.70
N PRO A 247 -7.36 20.37 -4.91
CA PRO A 247 -8.56 19.73 -4.33
C PRO A 247 -9.58 19.22 -5.34
N GLU A 248 -9.62 19.83 -6.52
CA GLU A 248 -10.55 19.47 -7.60
C GLU A 248 -10.06 18.28 -8.44
N CYS A 249 -8.81 17.82 -8.22
CA CYS A 249 -8.24 16.67 -8.90
C CYS A 249 -8.62 15.36 -8.21
N LEU A 250 -9.08 14.37 -8.97
CA LEU A 250 -9.34 13.03 -8.47
C LEU A 250 -8.07 12.18 -8.30
N THR A 251 -6.96 12.62 -8.89
CA THR A 251 -5.63 12.01 -8.82
C THR A 251 -4.58 13.13 -8.70
N GLU A 252 -4.63 13.82 -7.56
CA GLU A 252 -3.73 14.93 -7.20
C GLU A 252 -2.27 14.51 -7.15
N ASP A 253 -2.05 13.24 -6.86
CA ASP A 253 -0.76 12.56 -6.83
C ASP A 253 -0.11 12.50 -8.22
N TYR A 254 -0.82 11.99 -9.22
CA TYR A 254 -0.36 11.97 -10.60
C TYR A 254 -0.04 13.39 -11.11
N GLU A 255 -0.92 14.33 -10.80
CA GLU A 255 -0.78 15.74 -11.18
C GLU A 255 0.49 16.35 -10.59
N ASN A 256 0.79 16.12 -9.32
CA ASN A 256 2.00 16.64 -8.67
C ASN A 256 3.28 16.07 -9.28
N GLY A 257 3.30 14.81 -9.67
CA GLY A 257 4.42 14.24 -10.41
C GLY A 257 4.69 15.00 -11.71
N LEU A 258 3.65 15.29 -12.50
CA LEU A 258 3.76 16.03 -13.75
C LEU A 258 4.16 17.51 -13.52
N ARG A 259 3.55 18.17 -12.53
CA ARG A 259 3.84 19.58 -12.18
C ARG A 259 5.30 19.77 -11.76
N LEU A 260 5.81 18.92 -10.86
CA LEU A 260 7.21 18.97 -10.41
C LEU A 260 8.20 18.76 -11.55
N HIS A 261 7.91 17.84 -12.46
CA HIS A 261 8.74 17.65 -13.65
C HIS A 261 8.79 18.92 -14.52
N ARG A 262 7.65 19.59 -14.74
CA ARG A 262 7.55 20.85 -15.48
C ARG A 262 8.26 22.01 -14.79
N LEU A 263 8.28 22.02 -13.47
CA LEU A 263 9.03 22.96 -12.65
C LEU A 263 10.56 22.67 -12.63
N GLY A 264 11.01 21.62 -13.32
CA GLY A 264 12.41 21.27 -13.46
C GLY A 264 13.00 20.39 -12.36
N PHE A 265 12.17 19.88 -11.43
CA PHE A 265 12.66 18.99 -10.39
C PHE A 265 12.98 17.60 -10.93
N ARG A 266 14.14 17.09 -10.52
CA ARG A 266 14.54 15.71 -10.79
C ARG A 266 13.68 14.78 -9.94
N GLN A 267 13.28 13.64 -10.52
CA GLN A 267 12.44 12.63 -9.88
C GLN A 267 13.14 11.28 -9.89
N LYS A 268 12.92 10.48 -8.83
CA LYS A 268 13.55 9.17 -8.67
C LYS A 268 12.50 8.13 -8.28
N PHE A 269 12.56 6.98 -8.93
CA PHE A 269 11.85 5.79 -8.51
C PHE A 269 12.83 4.83 -7.83
N LEU A 270 12.51 4.38 -6.61
CA LEU A 270 13.30 3.39 -5.90
C LEU A 270 13.06 2.03 -6.55
N ARG A 271 14.09 1.49 -7.19
CA ARG A 271 13.92 0.22 -7.90
C ARG A 271 13.75 -0.93 -6.93
N LEU A 272 12.82 -1.82 -7.28
CA LEU A 272 12.71 -3.11 -6.66
C LEU A 272 14.01 -3.91 -6.89
N ALA A 273 14.87 -3.99 -5.88
CA ALA A 273 16.06 -4.81 -5.93
C ALA A 273 15.69 -6.28 -6.02
N GLY A 274 16.65 -7.16 -6.40
CA GLY A 274 16.41 -8.59 -6.62
C GLY A 274 16.03 -9.45 -5.41
N GLU A 275 15.62 -8.82 -4.32
CA GLU A 275 15.30 -9.45 -3.04
C GLU A 275 13.87 -10.00 -3.02
N ARG A 276 13.64 -11.06 -2.24
CA ARG A 276 12.29 -11.62 -2.00
C ARG A 276 11.36 -10.61 -1.31
N HIS A 277 11.93 -9.66 -0.55
CA HIS A 277 11.20 -8.60 0.16
C HIS A 277 11.74 -7.23 -0.25
N PRO A 278 11.36 -6.72 -1.44
CA PRO A 278 11.83 -5.41 -1.88
C PRO A 278 11.24 -4.28 -1.03
N VAL A 279 12.00 -3.18 -0.93
CA VAL A 279 11.50 -1.95 -0.31
C VAL A 279 10.29 -1.47 -1.11
N ALA A 280 9.11 -1.59 -0.53
CA ALA A 280 7.84 -1.21 -1.15
C ALA A 280 6.80 -0.87 -0.08
N THR A 281 5.94 0.09 -0.35
CA THR A 281 4.68 0.29 0.39
C THR A 281 3.71 -0.83 0.01
N ARG A 282 2.98 -1.36 0.98
CA ARG A 282 2.04 -2.46 0.76
C ARG A 282 0.68 -2.15 1.37
N GLU A 283 -0.36 -2.51 0.63
CA GLU A 283 -1.76 -2.34 1.05
C GLU A 283 -2.65 -3.43 0.43
N TYR A 284 -3.89 -3.53 0.90
CA TYR A 284 -4.91 -4.31 0.23
C TYR A 284 -5.66 -3.48 -0.79
N PHE A 285 -5.76 -4.01 -2.01
CA PHE A 285 -6.60 -3.47 -3.07
C PHE A 285 -8.00 -4.12 -3.06
N PRO A 286 -8.98 -3.56 -3.77
CA PRO A 286 -10.33 -4.09 -3.83
C PRO A 286 -10.41 -5.58 -4.16
N ARG A 287 -11.28 -6.28 -3.43
CA ARG A 287 -11.54 -7.72 -3.60
C ARG A 287 -12.85 -8.01 -4.34
N THR A 288 -13.69 -6.99 -4.57
CA THR A 288 -14.95 -7.12 -5.30
C THR A 288 -14.91 -6.37 -6.62
N HIS A 289 -15.60 -6.89 -7.63
CA HIS A 289 -15.70 -6.25 -8.94
C HIS A 289 -16.23 -4.81 -8.86
N ARG A 290 -17.27 -4.59 -8.04
CA ARG A 290 -17.87 -3.26 -7.87
C ARG A 290 -16.89 -2.23 -7.31
N ALA A 291 -16.13 -2.61 -6.29
CA ALA A 291 -15.12 -1.73 -5.69
C ALA A 291 -13.95 -1.48 -6.67
N ALA A 292 -13.50 -2.50 -7.39
CA ALA A 292 -12.46 -2.38 -8.41
C ALA A 292 -12.87 -1.45 -9.56
N ILE A 293 -14.08 -1.61 -10.09
CA ILE A 293 -14.61 -0.73 -11.14
C ILE A 293 -14.69 0.72 -10.65
N ARG A 294 -15.18 0.95 -9.41
CA ARG A 294 -15.27 2.28 -8.81
C ARG A 294 -13.88 2.95 -8.70
N GLN A 295 -12.89 2.24 -8.15
CA GLN A 295 -11.53 2.76 -7.99
C GLN A 295 -10.88 3.06 -9.33
N ARG A 296 -10.95 2.11 -10.29
CA ARG A 296 -10.37 2.29 -11.64
C ARG A 296 -11.08 3.38 -12.44
N SER A 297 -12.40 3.50 -12.33
CA SER A 297 -13.15 4.60 -12.95
C SER A 297 -12.65 5.96 -12.43
N ARG A 298 -12.34 6.09 -11.13
CA ARG A 298 -11.74 7.30 -10.55
C ARG A 298 -10.36 7.58 -11.15
N TRP A 299 -9.47 6.57 -11.22
CA TRP A 299 -8.14 6.72 -11.81
C TRP A 299 -8.20 7.12 -13.28
N ILE A 300 -9.06 6.47 -14.07
CA ILE A 300 -9.25 6.81 -15.49
C ILE A 300 -9.79 8.25 -15.63
N THR A 301 -10.75 8.66 -14.80
CA THR A 301 -11.27 10.03 -14.82
C THR A 301 -10.17 11.05 -14.50
N GLY A 302 -9.37 10.81 -13.45
CA GLY A 302 -8.32 11.74 -13.04
C GLY A 302 -7.15 11.77 -14.05
N ILE A 303 -6.57 10.61 -14.37
CA ILE A 303 -5.36 10.51 -15.18
C ILE A 303 -5.64 10.77 -16.67
N CYS A 304 -6.71 10.16 -17.21
CA CYS A 304 -6.95 10.21 -18.65
C CYS A 304 -7.80 11.42 -19.09
N LEU A 305 -8.79 11.85 -18.28
CA LEU A 305 -9.74 12.88 -18.68
C LEU A 305 -9.43 14.22 -18.04
N GLN A 306 -9.38 14.33 -16.70
CA GLN A 306 -9.07 15.61 -16.03
C GLN A 306 -7.65 16.09 -16.33
N SER A 307 -6.65 15.20 -16.26
CA SER A 307 -5.27 15.58 -16.59
C SER A 307 -5.12 15.96 -18.07
N GLN A 308 -5.90 15.36 -18.98
CA GLN A 308 -5.94 15.78 -20.39
C GLN A 308 -6.49 17.19 -20.53
N GLU A 309 -7.58 17.52 -19.86
CA GLU A 309 -8.21 18.83 -19.88
C GLU A 309 -7.30 19.93 -19.31
N ARG A 310 -6.62 19.64 -18.20
CA ARG A 310 -5.76 20.60 -17.50
C ARG A 310 -4.37 20.77 -18.14
N ASN A 311 -3.79 19.67 -18.61
CA ASN A 311 -2.39 19.63 -19.02
C ASN A 311 -2.17 19.44 -20.52
N GLY A 312 -3.19 18.99 -21.27
CA GLY A 312 -3.09 18.74 -22.71
C GLY A 312 -1.99 17.73 -23.08
N TRP A 313 -1.34 17.98 -24.22
CA TRP A 313 -0.25 17.17 -24.79
C TRP A 313 1.08 17.93 -24.81
N HIS A 314 1.35 18.76 -23.81
CA HIS A 314 2.52 19.61 -23.79
C HIS A 314 3.71 18.93 -23.13
N GLY A 315 4.89 19.15 -23.68
CA GLY A 315 6.14 18.62 -23.18
C GLY A 315 7.09 18.22 -24.30
N ARG A 316 8.20 17.60 -23.94
CA ARG A 316 9.13 16.98 -24.90
C ARG A 316 8.48 15.73 -25.50
N VAL A 317 8.98 15.24 -26.64
CA VAL A 317 8.44 14.04 -27.33
C VAL A 317 8.29 12.84 -26.36
N ARG A 318 9.24 12.62 -25.48
CA ARG A 318 9.18 11.59 -24.45
C ARG A 318 8.03 11.79 -23.45
N ASP A 319 7.73 13.04 -23.09
CA ASP A 319 6.64 13.36 -22.17
C ASP A 319 5.29 13.13 -22.84
N VAL A 320 5.16 13.56 -24.10
CA VAL A 320 3.98 13.31 -24.94
C VAL A 320 3.74 11.81 -25.15
N TYR A 321 4.80 11.03 -25.39
CA TYR A 321 4.72 9.57 -25.49
C TYR A 321 4.13 8.94 -24.20
N TRP A 322 4.61 9.34 -23.03
CA TRP A 322 4.09 8.80 -21.76
C TRP A 322 2.68 9.30 -21.45
N LEU A 323 2.35 10.56 -21.76
CA LEU A 323 0.97 11.05 -21.68
C LEU A 323 0.02 10.24 -22.57
N TRP A 324 0.45 9.89 -23.80
CA TRP A 324 -0.30 9.00 -24.67
C TRP A 324 -0.44 7.60 -24.06
N ARG A 325 0.65 7.04 -23.55
CA ARG A 325 0.65 5.72 -22.91
C ARG A 325 -0.29 5.65 -21.70
N ASP A 326 -0.30 6.67 -20.86
CA ASP A 326 -1.20 6.77 -19.70
C ASP A 326 -2.68 6.85 -20.12
N ARG A 327 -2.98 7.42 -21.29
CA ARG A 327 -4.34 7.68 -21.80
C ARG A 327 -4.85 6.64 -22.80
N LYS A 328 -3.95 5.84 -23.40
CA LYS A 328 -4.33 4.85 -24.42
C LYS A 328 -5.39 3.85 -23.92
N GLY A 329 -5.48 3.64 -22.58
CA GLY A 329 -6.48 2.81 -21.93
C GLY A 329 -7.94 3.17 -22.27
N LEU A 330 -8.21 4.44 -22.62
CA LEU A 330 -9.54 4.87 -23.08
C LEU A 330 -10.02 4.10 -24.32
N VAL A 331 -9.09 3.70 -25.19
CA VAL A 331 -9.38 2.94 -26.43
C VAL A 331 -9.01 1.47 -26.23
N THR A 332 -7.84 1.16 -25.64
CA THR A 332 -7.37 -0.23 -25.55
C THR A 332 -8.23 -1.09 -24.63
N ASN A 333 -8.84 -0.53 -23.56
CA ASN A 333 -9.69 -1.30 -22.66
C ASN A 333 -10.97 -1.83 -23.33
N PRO A 334 -11.79 -1.02 -24.02
CA PRO A 334 -12.93 -1.52 -24.79
C PRO A 334 -12.51 -2.51 -25.89
N VAL A 335 -11.47 -2.21 -26.65
CA VAL A 335 -10.96 -3.07 -27.72
C VAL A 335 -10.50 -4.43 -27.18
N SER A 336 -9.85 -4.46 -25.99
CA SER A 336 -9.42 -5.72 -25.36
C SER A 336 -10.59 -6.64 -25.01
N VAL A 337 -11.73 -6.11 -24.58
CA VAL A 337 -12.94 -6.92 -24.32
C VAL A 337 -13.51 -7.46 -25.62
N LEU A 338 -13.57 -6.64 -26.66
CA LEU A 338 -14.02 -7.10 -27.98
C LEU A 338 -13.10 -8.19 -28.53
N ALA A 339 -11.78 -8.03 -28.41
CA ALA A 339 -10.82 -9.05 -28.81
C ALA A 339 -10.97 -10.36 -28.01
N ASN A 340 -11.20 -10.27 -26.69
CA ASN A 340 -11.49 -11.45 -25.87
C ASN A 340 -12.79 -12.13 -26.29
N ALA A 341 -13.85 -11.38 -26.63
CA ALA A 341 -15.12 -11.93 -27.12
C ALA A 341 -14.91 -12.67 -28.45
N CYS A 342 -14.18 -12.08 -29.40
CA CYS A 342 -13.83 -12.72 -30.66
C CYS A 342 -12.99 -14.00 -30.45
N PHE A 343 -12.04 -13.97 -29.54
CA PHE A 343 -11.23 -15.14 -29.17
C PHE A 343 -12.08 -16.26 -28.58
N LEU A 344 -12.93 -15.96 -27.60
CA LEU A 344 -13.82 -16.95 -26.98
C LEU A 344 -14.81 -17.53 -27.99
N TRP A 345 -15.35 -16.70 -28.90
CA TRP A 345 -16.19 -17.17 -29.99
C TRP A 345 -15.42 -18.09 -30.93
N GLY A 346 -14.17 -17.72 -31.28
CA GLY A 346 -13.33 -18.57 -32.15
C GLY A 346 -13.06 -19.94 -31.53
N VAL A 347 -12.79 -20.01 -30.23
CA VAL A 347 -12.63 -21.28 -29.49
C VAL A 347 -13.95 -22.06 -29.49
N PHE A 348 -15.06 -21.40 -29.17
CA PHE A 348 -16.39 -22.03 -29.16
C PHE A 348 -16.77 -22.60 -30.54
N SER A 349 -16.64 -21.82 -31.62
CA SER A 349 -16.95 -22.26 -32.99
C SER A 349 -16.03 -23.40 -33.45
N TRP A 350 -14.75 -23.38 -33.05
CA TRP A 350 -13.82 -24.47 -33.33
C TRP A 350 -14.23 -25.77 -32.62
N VAL A 351 -14.57 -25.70 -31.33
CA VAL A 351 -15.03 -26.87 -30.55
C VAL A 351 -16.35 -27.41 -31.16
N ALA A 352 -17.31 -26.53 -31.47
CA ALA A 352 -18.57 -26.91 -32.05
C ALA A 352 -18.40 -27.61 -33.42
N ALA A 353 -17.55 -27.09 -34.29
CA ALA A 353 -17.22 -27.71 -35.57
C ALA A 353 -16.59 -29.08 -35.40
N HIS A 354 -15.62 -29.22 -34.45
CA HIS A 354 -14.97 -30.49 -34.20
C HIS A 354 -15.91 -31.56 -33.64
N LEU A 355 -16.79 -31.20 -32.72
CA LEU A 355 -17.78 -32.11 -32.13
C LEU A 355 -18.87 -32.52 -33.13
N SER A 356 -19.24 -31.66 -34.07
CA SER A 356 -20.25 -31.94 -35.11
C SER A 356 -19.67 -32.62 -36.36
N GLY A 357 -18.35 -32.86 -36.43
CA GLY A 357 -17.65 -33.37 -37.62
C GLY A 357 -17.70 -32.41 -38.82
N GLY A 358 -18.04 -31.13 -38.56
CA GLY A 358 -18.14 -30.09 -39.58
C GLY A 358 -16.81 -29.35 -39.81
N ALA A 359 -16.77 -28.53 -40.86
CA ALA A 359 -15.63 -27.67 -41.12
C ALA A 359 -15.71 -26.40 -40.23
N TRP A 360 -14.56 -25.95 -39.74
CA TRP A 360 -14.47 -24.69 -39.00
C TRP A 360 -14.47 -23.51 -39.98
N GLU A 361 -15.65 -22.94 -40.23
CA GLU A 361 -15.89 -21.87 -41.21
C GLU A 361 -15.08 -20.59 -40.88
N LEU A 362 -15.02 -20.19 -39.61
CA LEU A 362 -14.24 -19.04 -39.16
C LEU A 362 -12.75 -19.21 -39.48
N GLY A 363 -12.18 -20.42 -39.30
CA GLY A 363 -10.80 -20.73 -39.63
C GLY A 363 -10.51 -20.69 -41.13
N ARG A 364 -11.49 -21.04 -41.97
CA ARG A 364 -11.36 -20.92 -43.43
C ARG A 364 -11.49 -19.49 -43.94
N SER A 365 -12.27 -18.67 -43.23
CA SER A 365 -12.48 -17.25 -43.54
C SER A 365 -11.42 -16.36 -42.93
N ALA A 366 -10.45 -16.93 -42.18
CA ALA A 366 -9.41 -16.16 -41.48
C ALA A 366 -8.52 -15.38 -42.48
N PRO A 367 -8.50 -14.04 -42.41
CA PRO A 367 -8.15 -13.21 -43.56
C PRO A 367 -6.64 -13.08 -43.82
N HIS A 368 -5.75 -13.58 -42.95
CA HIS A 368 -4.30 -13.47 -43.18
C HIS A 368 -3.48 -14.51 -42.43
N PRO A 369 -2.67 -15.33 -43.13
CA PRO A 369 -1.89 -16.41 -42.50
C PRO A 369 -0.80 -15.96 -41.55
N VAL A 370 -0.35 -14.70 -41.63
CA VAL A 370 0.73 -14.16 -40.78
C VAL A 370 0.18 -13.33 -39.62
N LEU A 371 -0.96 -12.65 -39.79
CA LEU A 371 -1.46 -11.68 -38.83
C LEU A 371 -1.95 -12.31 -37.52
N LEU A 372 -2.74 -13.38 -37.60
CA LEU A 372 -3.25 -14.08 -36.42
C LEU A 372 -2.15 -14.78 -35.60
N PRO A 373 -1.20 -15.50 -36.22
CA PRO A 373 -0.02 -16.00 -35.49
C PRO A 373 0.80 -14.90 -34.83
N ALA A 374 0.98 -13.75 -35.48
CA ALA A 374 1.70 -12.61 -34.89
C ALA A 374 0.99 -12.06 -33.65
N VAL A 375 -0.35 -11.89 -33.71
CA VAL A 375 -1.15 -11.51 -32.55
C VAL A 375 -1.07 -12.53 -31.42
N ALA A 376 -1.16 -13.83 -31.74
CA ALA A 376 -1.05 -14.90 -30.76
C ALA A 376 0.34 -14.90 -30.08
N LEU A 377 1.41 -14.73 -30.85
CA LEU A 377 2.77 -14.64 -30.32
C LEU A 377 2.94 -13.42 -29.39
N LEU A 378 2.43 -12.24 -29.79
CA LEU A 378 2.45 -11.05 -28.95
C LEU A 378 1.63 -11.24 -27.66
N ALA A 379 0.44 -11.86 -27.75
CA ALA A 379 -0.38 -12.16 -26.58
C ALA A 379 0.33 -13.12 -25.61
N LEU A 380 0.93 -14.21 -26.12
CA LEU A 380 1.72 -15.16 -25.34
C LEU A 380 2.93 -14.47 -24.69
N TYR A 381 3.64 -13.64 -25.45
CA TYR A 381 4.76 -12.85 -24.94
C TYR A 381 4.31 -11.94 -23.79
N ARG A 382 3.23 -11.19 -23.94
CA ARG A 382 2.66 -10.30 -22.90
C ARG A 382 2.28 -11.08 -21.63
N VAL A 383 1.61 -12.22 -21.80
CA VAL A 383 1.25 -13.10 -20.69
C VAL A 383 2.51 -13.62 -19.99
N ALA A 384 3.52 -14.05 -20.73
CA ALA A 384 4.78 -14.55 -20.16
C ALA A 384 5.52 -13.47 -19.36
N ILE A 385 5.60 -12.23 -19.87
CA ILE A 385 6.18 -11.08 -19.15
C ILE A 385 5.41 -10.82 -17.85
N ARG A 386 4.07 -10.75 -17.90
CA ARG A 386 3.24 -10.55 -16.71
C ARG A 386 3.45 -11.66 -15.69
N MET A 387 3.41 -12.94 -16.12
CA MET A 387 3.67 -14.09 -15.24
C MET A 387 5.05 -14.00 -14.60
N ARG A 388 6.08 -13.62 -15.37
CA ARG A 388 7.45 -13.43 -14.86
C ARG A 388 7.52 -12.31 -13.81
N CYS A 389 6.91 -11.15 -14.07
CA CYS A 389 6.86 -10.04 -13.11
C CYS A 389 6.12 -10.45 -11.82
N THR A 390 4.96 -11.08 -11.96
CA THR A 390 4.16 -11.56 -10.82
C THR A 390 4.88 -12.62 -10.02
N SER A 391 5.51 -13.61 -10.70
CA SER A 391 6.19 -14.72 -10.03
C SER A 391 7.35 -14.27 -9.15
N ARG A 392 7.97 -13.14 -9.47
CA ARG A 392 9.09 -12.58 -8.73
C ARG A 392 8.71 -12.16 -7.30
N TYR A 393 7.46 -11.67 -7.10
CA TYR A 393 6.99 -11.13 -5.82
C TYR A 393 5.98 -12.04 -5.11
N TYR A 394 5.20 -12.81 -5.88
CA TYR A 394 4.11 -13.65 -5.35
C TYR A 394 4.32 -15.15 -5.61
N GLY A 395 5.40 -15.52 -6.28
CA GLY A 395 5.73 -16.90 -6.59
C GLY A 395 4.99 -17.48 -7.81
N TRP A 396 5.49 -18.58 -8.37
CA TRP A 396 4.94 -19.20 -9.59
C TRP A 396 3.52 -19.76 -9.40
N ARG A 397 3.20 -20.30 -8.23
CA ARG A 397 1.84 -20.81 -7.94
C ARG A 397 0.79 -19.72 -8.07
N PHE A 398 1.11 -18.50 -7.70
CA PHE A 398 0.22 -17.35 -7.87
C PHE A 398 0.20 -16.86 -9.33
N ALA A 399 1.34 -16.80 -9.98
CA ALA A 399 1.50 -16.29 -11.35
C ALA A 399 0.80 -17.14 -12.41
N TRP A 400 0.61 -18.44 -12.19
CA TRP A 400 -0.07 -19.34 -13.14
C TRP A 400 -1.52 -18.94 -13.45
N LEU A 401 -2.19 -18.21 -12.57
CA LEU A 401 -3.54 -17.71 -12.79
C LEU A 401 -3.56 -16.35 -13.52
N ALA A 402 -2.41 -15.73 -13.80
CA ALA A 402 -2.35 -14.44 -14.47
C ALA A 402 -3.06 -14.40 -15.84
N PRO A 403 -3.02 -15.45 -16.70
CA PRO A 403 -3.76 -15.47 -17.96
C PRO A 403 -5.29 -15.33 -17.75
N ILE A 404 -5.85 -16.05 -16.77
CA ILE A 404 -7.27 -16.00 -16.43
C ILE A 404 -7.62 -14.63 -15.85
N ARG A 405 -6.79 -14.14 -14.94
CA ARG A 405 -6.96 -12.81 -14.34
C ARG A 405 -6.89 -11.70 -15.39
N ALA A 406 -6.08 -11.84 -16.43
CA ALA A 406 -5.98 -10.86 -17.52
C ALA A 406 -7.30 -10.71 -18.29
N ILE A 407 -8.04 -11.80 -18.53
CA ILE A 407 -9.37 -11.75 -19.16
C ILE A 407 -10.35 -11.00 -18.26
N CYS A 408 -10.37 -11.33 -16.96
CA CYS A 408 -11.22 -10.63 -15.99
C CYS A 408 -10.82 -9.14 -15.85
N ALA A 409 -9.52 -8.83 -15.90
CA ALA A 409 -9.00 -7.47 -15.86
C ALA A 409 -9.49 -6.64 -17.05
N ASN A 410 -9.46 -7.20 -18.26
CA ASN A 410 -9.96 -6.52 -19.46
C ASN A 410 -11.43 -6.14 -19.32
N TYR A 411 -12.27 -7.03 -18.78
CA TYR A 411 -13.67 -6.73 -18.49
C TYR A 411 -13.82 -5.59 -17.47
N ILE A 412 -13.14 -5.68 -16.32
CA ILE A 412 -13.20 -4.66 -15.27
C ILE A 412 -12.74 -3.31 -15.81
N ASN A 413 -11.63 -3.28 -16.56
CA ASN A 413 -11.06 -2.07 -17.14
C ASN A 413 -11.99 -1.43 -18.17
N ALA A 414 -12.64 -2.23 -19.01
CA ALA A 414 -13.59 -1.71 -19.99
C ALA A 414 -14.82 -1.10 -19.31
N VAL A 415 -15.43 -1.80 -18.34
CA VAL A 415 -16.58 -1.27 -17.60
C VAL A 415 -16.19 -0.02 -16.83
N ALA A 416 -14.99 0.02 -16.22
CA ALA A 416 -14.48 1.21 -15.55
C ALA A 416 -14.28 2.38 -16.52
N THR A 417 -13.79 2.10 -17.74
CA THR A 417 -13.61 3.12 -18.79
C THR A 417 -14.95 3.70 -19.24
N PHE A 418 -15.94 2.87 -19.53
CA PHE A 418 -17.29 3.36 -19.87
C PHE A 418 -17.93 4.15 -18.73
N SER A 419 -17.78 3.68 -17.49
CA SER A 419 -18.26 4.39 -16.31
C SER A 419 -17.59 5.75 -16.15
N ALA A 420 -16.27 5.83 -16.37
CA ALA A 420 -15.51 7.08 -16.31
C ALA A 420 -15.98 8.07 -17.38
N LEU A 421 -16.06 7.62 -18.63
CA LEU A 421 -16.52 8.46 -19.75
C LEU A 421 -17.93 8.98 -19.54
N TRP A 422 -18.85 8.11 -19.11
CA TRP A 422 -20.23 8.48 -18.84
C TRP A 422 -20.34 9.52 -17.73
N ARG A 423 -19.67 9.27 -16.59
CA ARG A 423 -19.72 10.18 -15.43
C ARG A 423 -19.06 11.52 -15.73
N TYR A 424 -17.92 11.50 -16.40
CA TYR A 424 -17.22 12.70 -16.80
C TYR A 424 -18.03 13.53 -17.80
N GLY A 425 -18.55 12.90 -18.86
CA GLY A 425 -19.39 13.56 -19.86
C GLY A 425 -20.65 14.16 -19.24
N ARG A 426 -21.34 13.40 -18.38
CA ARG A 426 -22.53 13.90 -17.66
C ARG A 426 -22.21 15.09 -16.77
N ALA A 427 -21.11 15.03 -16.00
CA ALA A 427 -20.68 16.12 -15.12
C ALA A 427 -20.39 17.41 -15.94
N ARG A 428 -19.69 17.26 -17.06
CA ARG A 428 -19.40 18.40 -17.95
C ARG A 428 -20.64 19.00 -18.61
N LEU A 429 -21.57 18.14 -19.07
CA LEU A 429 -22.83 18.60 -19.67
C LEU A 429 -23.75 19.32 -18.68
N ARG A 430 -23.65 18.98 -17.39
CA ARG A 430 -24.50 19.56 -16.34
C ARG A 430 -23.80 20.65 -15.54
N GLY A 431 -22.52 20.92 -15.76
CA GLY A 431 -21.73 21.82 -14.92
C GLY A 431 -21.56 21.36 -13.47
N GLU A 432 -21.71 20.03 -13.22
CA GLU A 432 -21.60 19.45 -11.88
C GLU A 432 -20.13 19.17 -11.56
N PRO A 433 -19.67 19.38 -10.30
CA PRO A 433 -18.33 19.01 -9.89
C PRO A 433 -18.17 17.48 -9.88
N LEU A 434 -16.96 17.01 -10.18
CA LEU A 434 -16.61 15.60 -10.06
C LEU A 434 -16.38 15.26 -8.58
N VAL A 435 -17.22 14.40 -8.03
CA VAL A 435 -17.19 14.03 -6.61
C VAL A 435 -16.25 12.84 -6.40
N TRP A 436 -15.36 12.98 -5.40
CA TRP A 436 -14.54 11.89 -4.90
C TRP A 436 -15.42 10.82 -4.20
N LEU A 437 -15.34 9.58 -4.66
CA LEU A 437 -16.03 8.45 -4.04
C LEU A 437 -15.04 7.66 -3.20
N LYS A 438 -15.24 7.65 -1.89
CA LYS A 438 -14.44 6.86 -0.97
C LYS A 438 -14.47 5.36 -1.34
N THR A 439 -13.31 4.72 -1.33
CA THR A 439 -13.15 3.27 -1.34
C THR A 439 -13.13 2.80 0.11
N GLU A 440 -13.81 1.70 0.43
CA GLU A 440 -13.72 1.09 1.76
C GLU A 440 -12.37 0.36 1.87
N HIS A 441 -11.65 0.63 2.95
CA HIS A 441 -10.34 0.09 3.23
C HIS A 441 -10.44 -1.00 4.30
N ALA A 442 -9.63 -2.05 4.15
CA ALA A 442 -9.50 -3.12 5.13
C ALA A 442 -8.05 -3.21 5.58
N TYR A 443 -7.81 -3.08 6.87
CA TYR A 443 -6.47 -3.23 7.45
C TYR A 443 -6.04 -4.71 7.43
N PRO A 444 -4.76 -5.01 7.18
CA PRO A 444 -4.24 -6.38 7.17
C PRO A 444 -4.47 -7.10 8.50
N SER A 445 -4.72 -8.41 8.42
CA SER A 445 -4.77 -9.26 9.61
C SER A 445 -3.40 -9.32 10.30
N ARG A 446 -3.39 -9.62 11.59
CA ARG A 446 -2.15 -9.77 12.38
C ARG A 446 -1.17 -10.77 11.73
N LEU A 447 -1.65 -11.86 11.14
CA LEU A 447 -0.82 -12.83 10.39
C LEU A 447 -0.10 -12.20 9.19
N ALA A 448 -0.78 -11.35 8.42
CA ALA A 448 -0.17 -10.65 7.29
C ALA A 448 0.90 -9.65 7.77
N LEU A 449 0.72 -9.07 8.96
CA LEU A 449 1.66 -8.13 9.57
C LEU A 449 2.91 -8.82 10.14
N LEU A 450 2.81 -10.06 10.60
CA LEU A 450 3.94 -10.81 11.18
C LEU A 450 5.11 -10.96 10.21
N ALA A 451 4.84 -11.09 8.91
CA ALA A 451 5.86 -11.17 7.87
C ALA A 451 6.69 -9.88 7.69
N HIS A 452 6.23 -8.77 8.27
CA HIS A 452 6.84 -7.44 8.17
C HIS A 452 7.27 -6.85 9.51
N LYS A 453 7.24 -7.63 10.61
CA LYS A 453 7.68 -7.19 11.94
C LYS A 453 9.19 -7.18 12.06
N ARG A 454 9.72 -6.20 12.80
CA ARG A 454 11.12 -6.20 13.25
C ARG A 454 11.34 -7.31 14.27
N ARG A 455 12.53 -7.90 14.24
CA ARG A 455 12.96 -8.82 15.30
C ARG A 455 13.28 -8.01 16.56
N VAL A 456 13.08 -8.60 17.73
CA VAL A 456 13.44 -7.99 19.02
C VAL A 456 14.90 -7.53 19.02
N SER A 457 15.82 -8.36 18.51
CA SER A 457 17.24 -8.03 18.37
C SER A 457 17.49 -6.75 17.57
N GLU A 458 16.75 -6.53 16.49
CA GLU A 458 16.87 -5.32 15.67
C GLU A 458 16.35 -4.07 16.40
N ILE A 459 15.32 -4.22 17.23
CA ILE A 459 14.79 -3.12 18.05
C ILE A 459 15.78 -2.76 19.16
N LEU A 460 16.37 -3.74 19.83
CA LEU A 460 17.36 -3.55 20.88
C LEU A 460 18.59 -2.80 20.38
N LEU A 461 19.11 -3.20 19.21
CA LEU A 461 20.24 -2.53 18.55
C LEU A 461 19.87 -1.11 18.09
N GLY A 462 18.73 -0.98 17.40
CA GLY A 462 18.28 0.29 16.82
C GLY A 462 17.89 1.35 17.86
N SER A 463 17.50 0.93 19.08
CA SER A 463 17.20 1.83 20.19
C SER A 463 18.41 2.16 21.07
N GLY A 464 19.58 1.58 20.77
CA GLY A 464 20.79 1.76 21.58
C GLY A 464 20.70 1.19 22.99
N CYS A 465 19.75 0.27 23.21
CA CYS A 465 19.57 -0.35 24.53
C CYS A 465 20.67 -1.35 24.87
N LEU A 466 21.24 -2.00 23.85
CA LEU A 466 22.31 -2.99 23.96
C LEU A 466 23.30 -2.83 22.79
N GLU A 467 24.55 -3.24 23.01
CA GLU A 467 25.56 -3.33 21.97
C GLU A 467 25.40 -4.61 21.15
N GLU A 468 25.96 -4.62 19.92
CA GLU A 468 25.87 -5.77 18.99
C GLU A 468 26.42 -7.07 19.61
N VAL A 469 27.52 -6.96 20.38
CA VAL A 469 28.14 -8.08 21.07
C VAL A 469 27.22 -8.66 22.16
N GLU A 470 26.53 -7.79 22.90
CA GLU A 470 25.63 -8.20 23.99
C GLU A 470 24.41 -8.93 23.43
N VAL A 471 23.84 -8.40 22.33
CA VAL A 471 22.71 -9.05 21.63
C VAL A 471 23.13 -10.39 21.04
N ALA A 472 24.30 -10.47 20.41
CA ALA A 472 24.83 -11.72 19.84
C ALA A 472 25.04 -12.79 20.92
N ASN A 473 25.63 -12.42 22.08
CA ASN A 473 25.83 -13.32 23.21
C ASN A 473 24.50 -13.81 23.81
N ALA A 474 23.54 -12.91 23.97
CA ALA A 474 22.21 -13.27 24.47
C ALA A 474 21.47 -14.23 23.55
N LEU A 475 21.53 -14.00 22.22
CA LEU A 475 20.95 -14.90 21.22
C LEU A 475 21.64 -16.25 21.15
N ALA A 476 22.96 -16.31 21.35
CA ALA A 476 23.71 -17.56 21.41
C ALA A 476 23.27 -18.45 22.58
N VAL A 477 22.92 -17.85 23.73
CA VAL A 477 22.43 -18.54 24.93
C VAL A 477 20.96 -18.94 24.81
N CYS A 478 20.11 -18.02 24.30
CA CYS A 478 18.66 -18.19 24.31
C CYS A 478 18.09 -18.83 23.04
N GLY A 479 18.88 -18.93 21.97
CA GLY A 479 18.41 -19.29 20.64
C GLY A 479 17.43 -18.26 20.08
N ASN A 480 16.50 -18.69 19.17
CA ASN A 480 15.54 -17.79 18.54
C ASN A 480 14.24 -17.57 19.35
N SER A 481 14.20 -17.92 20.63
CA SER A 481 13.04 -17.71 21.48
C SER A 481 13.05 -16.31 22.08
N GLU A 482 12.11 -15.46 21.63
CA GLU A 482 11.99 -14.08 22.15
C GLU A 482 11.65 -14.04 23.64
N GLU A 483 10.86 -14.99 24.13
CA GLU A 483 10.49 -15.09 25.53
C GLU A 483 11.70 -15.41 26.42
N ARG A 484 12.53 -16.38 26.00
CA ARG A 484 13.79 -16.72 26.69
C ARG A 484 14.78 -15.57 26.65
N LEU A 485 14.84 -14.83 25.56
CA LEU A 485 15.70 -13.67 25.39
C LEU A 485 15.33 -12.58 26.41
N GLY A 486 14.04 -12.25 26.54
CA GLY A 486 13.58 -11.25 27.50
C GLY A 486 13.85 -11.63 28.94
N ASP A 487 13.50 -12.85 29.32
CA ASP A 487 13.77 -13.37 30.66
C ASP A 487 15.28 -13.37 30.98
N PHE A 488 16.12 -13.71 30.03
CA PHE A 488 17.58 -13.67 30.16
C PHE A 488 18.08 -12.24 30.37
N LEU A 489 17.70 -11.31 29.50
CA LEU A 489 18.18 -9.93 29.53
C LEU A 489 17.77 -9.19 30.81
N VAL A 490 16.53 -9.42 31.28
CA VAL A 490 16.04 -8.82 32.53
C VAL A 490 16.71 -9.48 33.73
N ARG A 491 16.82 -10.80 33.77
CA ARG A 491 17.43 -11.53 34.89
C ARG A 491 18.94 -11.24 35.04
N THR A 492 19.63 -11.03 33.92
CA THR A 492 21.07 -10.67 33.95
C THR A 492 21.33 -9.17 34.24
N GLY A 493 20.24 -8.38 34.33
CA GLY A 493 20.33 -6.95 34.58
C GLY A 493 20.82 -6.11 33.38
N LEU A 494 20.89 -6.73 32.19
CA LEU A 494 21.24 -6.03 30.96
C LEU A 494 20.12 -5.10 30.51
N LEU A 495 18.84 -5.42 30.87
CA LEU A 495 17.69 -4.55 30.62
C LEU A 495 16.77 -4.48 31.85
N SER A 496 16.12 -3.32 32.03
CA SER A 496 15.02 -3.22 33.00
C SER A 496 13.73 -3.84 32.45
N GLU A 497 12.81 -4.27 33.32
CA GLU A 497 11.49 -4.76 32.93
C GLU A 497 10.72 -3.73 32.10
N GLU A 498 10.84 -2.44 32.45
CA GLU A 498 10.20 -1.34 31.74
C GLU A 498 10.74 -1.20 30.31
N THR A 499 12.07 -1.29 30.15
CA THR A 499 12.72 -1.23 28.84
C THR A 499 12.31 -2.43 27.98
N TRP A 500 12.30 -3.64 28.57
CA TRP A 500 11.82 -4.83 27.88
C TRP A 500 10.34 -4.71 27.46
N CYS A 501 9.46 -4.22 28.34
CA CYS A 501 8.06 -3.97 28.03
C CYS A 501 7.91 -2.96 26.87
N LYS A 502 8.72 -1.90 26.84
CA LYS A 502 8.76 -0.94 25.72
C LYS A 502 9.22 -1.60 24.42
N VAL A 503 10.22 -2.45 24.44
CA VAL A 503 10.72 -3.19 23.27
C VAL A 503 9.62 -4.11 22.72
N LEU A 504 8.94 -4.86 23.59
CA LEU A 504 7.79 -5.69 23.20
C LEU A 504 6.63 -4.84 22.68
N SER A 505 6.37 -3.69 23.29
CA SER A 505 5.35 -2.72 22.84
C SER A 505 5.63 -2.28 21.40
N LEU A 506 6.87 -1.88 21.12
CA LEU A 506 7.29 -1.51 19.77
C LEU A 506 7.17 -2.67 18.79
N GLN A 507 7.63 -3.88 19.16
CA GLN A 507 7.56 -5.05 18.29
C GLN A 507 6.13 -5.50 18.00
N GLN A 508 5.26 -5.48 19.02
CA GLN A 508 3.88 -5.97 18.91
C GLN A 508 2.89 -4.90 18.43
N GLY A 509 3.29 -3.62 18.44
CA GLY A 509 2.40 -2.50 18.17
C GLY A 509 1.28 -2.40 19.23
N LEU A 510 1.58 -2.76 20.47
CA LEU A 510 0.64 -2.69 21.60
C LEU A 510 1.08 -1.61 22.58
N PRO A 511 0.16 -0.82 23.17
CA PRO A 511 0.53 0.16 24.19
C PRO A 511 1.13 -0.53 25.42
N ALA A 512 2.23 0.04 25.94
CA ALA A 512 2.81 -0.34 27.22
C ALA A 512 2.32 0.62 28.30
N ILE A 513 1.69 0.08 29.34
CA ILE A 513 1.10 0.86 30.42
C ILE A 513 1.47 0.29 31.79
N HIS A 514 1.52 1.17 32.77
CA HIS A 514 1.53 0.79 34.19
C HIS A 514 0.13 1.01 34.75
N ILE A 515 -0.49 -0.04 35.33
CA ILE A 515 -1.85 0.00 35.83
C ILE A 515 -1.80 -0.05 37.37
N ALA A 516 -2.30 1.00 38.01
CA ALA A 516 -2.47 0.94 39.47
C ALA A 516 -3.71 0.08 39.82
N PRO A 517 -3.69 -0.72 40.92
CA PRO A 517 -4.83 -1.54 41.31
C PRO A 517 -6.17 -0.78 41.43
N ARG A 518 -6.13 0.50 41.81
CA ARG A 518 -7.29 1.39 41.90
C ARG A 518 -7.92 1.74 40.53
N GLU A 519 -7.18 1.56 39.44
CA GLU A 519 -7.65 1.87 38.07
C GLU A 519 -8.35 0.68 37.43
N VAL A 520 -8.34 -0.47 38.10
CA VAL A 520 -8.98 -1.69 37.62
C VAL A 520 -10.48 -1.67 37.93
N GLU A 521 -11.29 -1.70 36.90
CA GLU A 521 -12.74 -1.77 37.03
C GLU A 521 -13.19 -3.20 37.35
N ARG A 522 -13.83 -3.40 38.48
CA ARG A 522 -14.39 -4.73 38.89
C ARG A 522 -15.35 -5.30 37.84
N ARG A 523 -16.02 -4.44 37.07
CA ARG A 523 -16.92 -4.88 35.98
C ARG A 523 -16.11 -5.52 34.84
N ALA A 524 -14.97 -4.97 34.49
CA ALA A 524 -14.08 -5.51 33.46
C ALA A 524 -13.52 -6.88 33.90
N VAL A 525 -13.05 -7.01 35.14
CA VAL A 525 -12.53 -8.28 35.67
C VAL A 525 -13.58 -9.41 35.63
N ARG A 526 -14.84 -9.07 35.86
CA ARG A 526 -15.96 -10.05 35.85
C ARG A 526 -16.37 -10.51 34.44
N THR A 527 -15.85 -9.91 33.37
CA THR A 527 -16.18 -10.33 32.00
C THR A 527 -15.53 -11.65 31.59
N LEU A 528 -14.50 -12.08 32.31
CA LEU A 528 -13.81 -13.35 32.08
C LEU A 528 -13.84 -14.22 33.33
N PRO A 529 -13.96 -15.55 33.20
CA PRO A 529 -13.73 -16.48 34.31
C PRO A 529 -12.28 -16.34 34.81
N ARG A 530 -12.09 -16.28 36.12
CA ARG A 530 -10.76 -16.10 36.73
C ARG A 530 -9.76 -17.19 36.35
N ALA A 531 -10.21 -18.43 36.24
CA ALA A 531 -9.36 -19.54 35.80
C ALA A 531 -8.81 -19.31 34.38
N VAL A 532 -9.66 -18.88 33.46
CA VAL A 532 -9.28 -18.57 32.06
C VAL A 532 -8.31 -17.37 32.01
N ALA A 533 -8.57 -16.33 32.79
CA ALA A 533 -7.69 -15.17 32.87
C ALA A 533 -6.30 -15.55 33.38
N GLY A 534 -6.21 -16.40 34.40
CA GLY A 534 -4.94 -16.92 34.94
C GLY A 534 -4.21 -17.83 33.94
N GLU A 535 -4.89 -18.77 33.30
CA GLU A 535 -4.31 -19.68 32.30
C GLU A 535 -3.74 -18.94 31.10
N LEU A 536 -4.43 -17.91 30.63
CA LEU A 536 -4.02 -17.10 29.48
C LEU A 536 -3.07 -15.96 29.86
N HIS A 537 -2.73 -15.78 31.13
CA HIS A 537 -1.93 -14.66 31.65
C HIS A 537 -2.46 -13.29 31.19
N VAL A 538 -3.77 -13.07 31.36
CA VAL A 538 -4.44 -11.84 30.98
C VAL A 538 -5.31 -11.33 32.13
N LEU A 539 -5.42 -10.00 32.26
CA LEU A 539 -6.29 -9.39 33.25
C LEU A 539 -7.13 -8.29 32.58
N PRO A 540 -8.46 -8.45 32.45
CA PRO A 540 -9.32 -7.35 32.04
C PRO A 540 -9.31 -6.25 33.08
N PHE A 541 -9.03 -5.00 32.69
CA PHE A 541 -8.90 -3.92 33.65
C PHE A 541 -9.88 -2.75 33.43
N ARG A 542 -10.38 -2.56 32.20
CA ARG A 542 -11.30 -1.45 31.90
C ARG A 542 -12.25 -1.77 30.76
N LEU A 543 -13.44 -1.13 30.77
CA LEU A 543 -14.42 -1.16 29.68
C LEU A 543 -14.54 0.25 29.09
N VAL A 544 -14.23 0.43 27.81
CA VAL A 544 -14.28 1.71 27.11
C VAL A 544 -14.94 1.51 25.75
N ASP A 545 -15.98 2.26 25.46
CA ASP A 545 -16.65 2.31 24.14
C ASP A 545 -16.92 0.95 23.48
N GLY A 546 -17.40 0.00 24.27
CA GLY A 546 -17.69 -1.36 23.80
C GLY A 546 -16.44 -2.23 23.57
N ALA A 547 -15.28 -1.80 24.03
CA ALA A 547 -14.05 -2.57 24.05
C ALA A 547 -13.70 -3.01 25.48
N LEU A 548 -13.16 -4.22 25.60
CA LEU A 548 -12.57 -4.75 26.82
C LEU A 548 -11.07 -4.56 26.76
N LEU A 549 -10.53 -3.69 27.62
CA LEU A 549 -9.08 -3.48 27.74
C LEU A 549 -8.49 -4.57 28.63
N VAL A 550 -7.46 -5.25 28.14
CA VAL A 550 -6.88 -6.43 28.77
C VAL A 550 -5.38 -6.25 28.93
N ALA A 551 -4.87 -6.32 30.15
CA ALA A 551 -3.46 -6.28 30.46
C ALA A 551 -2.83 -7.67 30.31
N THR A 552 -1.58 -7.71 29.80
CA THR A 552 -0.79 -8.93 29.70
C THR A 552 0.71 -8.59 29.81
N PRO A 553 1.52 -9.43 30.48
CA PRO A 553 2.97 -9.23 30.57
C PRO A 553 3.72 -9.77 29.32
N ARG A 554 3.04 -10.49 28.44
CA ARG A 554 3.63 -11.17 27.29
C ARG A 554 2.91 -10.79 25.99
N ALA A 555 3.58 -11.00 24.86
CA ALA A 555 2.95 -10.82 23.56
C ALA A 555 1.77 -11.80 23.39
N PRO A 556 0.50 -11.34 23.27
CA PRO A 556 -0.64 -12.24 23.14
C PRO A 556 -0.62 -12.92 21.76
N GLY A 557 -0.67 -14.26 21.74
CA GLY A 557 -0.86 -15.05 20.53
C GLY A 557 -2.26 -14.90 19.94
N GLU A 558 -2.47 -15.36 18.70
CA GLU A 558 -3.83 -15.42 18.11
C GLU A 558 -4.75 -16.35 18.89
N GLU A 559 -4.19 -17.40 19.46
CA GLU A 559 -4.90 -18.35 20.32
C GLU A 559 -5.53 -17.67 21.55
N VAL A 560 -4.81 -16.73 22.16
CA VAL A 560 -5.31 -15.95 23.30
C VAL A 560 -6.50 -15.08 22.88
N SER A 561 -6.40 -14.40 21.73
CA SER A 561 -7.51 -13.58 21.20
C SER A 561 -8.74 -14.44 20.89
N ALA A 562 -8.54 -15.59 20.26
CA ALA A 562 -9.62 -16.51 19.90
C ALA A 562 -10.28 -17.14 21.16
N ALA A 563 -9.47 -17.50 22.15
CA ALA A 563 -9.96 -18.02 23.43
C ALA A 563 -10.82 -16.97 24.17
N LEU A 564 -10.37 -15.72 24.23
CA LEU A 564 -11.12 -14.64 24.88
C LEU A 564 -12.45 -14.35 24.20
N GLN A 565 -12.52 -14.44 22.87
CA GLN A 565 -13.76 -14.21 22.11
C GLN A 565 -14.85 -15.27 22.39
N GLN A 566 -14.51 -16.41 22.96
CA GLN A 566 -15.50 -17.39 23.40
C GLN A 566 -16.28 -16.92 24.65
N PHE A 567 -15.67 -16.04 25.46
CA PHE A 567 -16.25 -15.56 26.70
C PHE A 567 -16.85 -14.16 26.62
N THR A 568 -16.45 -13.37 25.61
CA THR A 568 -16.95 -12.01 25.44
C THR A 568 -17.25 -11.66 23.99
N ARG A 569 -18.32 -10.88 23.78
CA ARG A 569 -18.65 -10.29 22.47
C ARG A 569 -18.01 -8.90 22.28
N LEU A 570 -17.36 -8.37 23.31
CA LEU A 570 -16.69 -7.09 23.26
C LEU A 570 -15.41 -7.20 22.42
N ARG A 571 -15.02 -6.10 21.79
CA ARG A 571 -13.71 -6.01 21.13
C ARG A 571 -12.62 -6.05 22.20
N VAL A 572 -11.73 -7.03 22.14
CA VAL A 572 -10.59 -7.15 23.06
C VAL A 572 -9.45 -6.27 22.56
N VAL A 573 -8.91 -5.41 23.43
CA VAL A 573 -7.75 -4.57 23.17
C VAL A 573 -6.68 -4.86 24.21
N PHE A 574 -5.55 -5.40 23.75
CA PHE A 574 -4.44 -5.76 24.63
C PHE A 574 -3.54 -4.58 24.94
N HIS A 575 -3.08 -4.54 26.18
CA HIS A 575 -2.09 -3.61 26.69
C HIS A 575 -0.96 -4.40 27.37
N LEU A 576 0.28 -4.07 27.04
CA LEU A 576 1.44 -4.67 27.68
C LEU A 576 1.71 -3.99 29.01
N THR A 577 2.09 -4.76 30.00
CA THR A 577 2.56 -4.25 31.30
C THR A 577 3.78 -5.03 31.75
N THR A 578 4.55 -4.49 32.72
CA THR A 578 5.71 -5.22 33.27
C THR A 578 5.25 -6.47 34.00
N ALA A 579 6.10 -7.49 34.06
CA ALA A 579 5.79 -8.72 34.78
C ALA A 579 5.53 -8.46 36.28
N THR A 580 6.26 -7.51 36.86
CA THR A 580 6.06 -7.09 38.27
C THR A 580 4.70 -6.40 38.45
N ASN A 581 4.30 -5.46 37.56
CA ASN A 581 3.00 -4.82 37.64
C ASN A 581 1.86 -5.82 37.42
N PHE A 582 2.02 -6.76 36.47
CA PHE A 582 1.02 -7.80 36.23
C PHE A 582 0.80 -8.68 37.47
N ARG A 583 1.87 -9.14 38.13
CA ARG A 583 1.78 -9.91 39.37
C ARG A 583 1.09 -9.14 40.49
N GLN A 584 1.32 -7.84 40.62
CA GLN A 584 0.60 -6.99 41.60
C GLN A 584 -0.91 -6.97 41.31
N LEU A 585 -1.29 -6.84 40.04
CA LEU A 585 -2.70 -6.86 39.62
C LEU A 585 -3.32 -8.25 39.81
N GLU A 586 -2.60 -9.30 39.46
CA GLU A 586 -3.04 -10.70 39.65
C GLU A 586 -3.24 -11.02 41.12
N HIS A 587 -2.37 -10.58 42.01
CA HIS A 587 -2.55 -10.73 43.45
C HIS A 587 -3.77 -9.96 43.96
N ALA A 588 -4.07 -8.80 43.41
CA ALA A 588 -5.21 -7.99 43.84
C ALA A 588 -6.57 -8.48 43.28
N PHE A 589 -6.59 -9.07 42.09
CA PHE A 589 -7.82 -9.41 41.33
C PHE A 589 -7.86 -10.83 40.77
N GLY A 590 -6.78 -11.56 40.82
CA GLY A 590 -6.62 -12.93 40.33
C GLY A 590 -7.36 -13.99 41.19
N PRO A 591 -7.18 -15.28 40.88
CA PRO A 591 -7.72 -16.35 41.68
C PRO A 591 -7.17 -16.27 43.11
N ALA A 592 -8.04 -16.32 44.09
CA ALA A 592 -7.57 -16.49 45.48
C ALA A 592 -6.81 -17.82 45.55
N ASP A 593 -5.64 -17.78 46.17
CA ASP A 593 -4.88 -19.00 46.47
C ASP A 593 -5.71 -19.84 47.45
N ASP A 594 -6.36 -20.90 46.97
CA ASP A 594 -7.19 -21.82 47.79
C ASP A 594 -6.32 -22.73 48.70
N SER A 595 -5.08 -22.31 48.95
CA SER A 595 -4.18 -22.98 49.89
C SER A 595 -4.10 -22.23 51.24
N ARG A 596 -5.25 -22.05 51.92
CA ARG A 596 -5.32 -21.82 53.37
C ARG A 596 -6.51 -22.56 54.00
#